data_2f11ecb617fe51be7b060abdee54cc90
#
_entry.id   2f11ecb617fe51be7b060abdee54cc90
#
_cell.length_a   1.000
_cell.length_b   1.000
_cell.length_c   1.000
_cell.angle_alpha   90.00
_cell.angle_beta   90.00
_cell.angle_gamma   90.00
#
_symmetry.space_group_name_H-M   'P 1'
#
loop_
_entity.id
_entity.type
_entity.pdbx_description
1 polymer ?
#
loop_
_entity_poly.entity_id
_entity_poly.type
_entity_poly.pdbx_seq_one_letter_code
_entity_poly.pdbx_strand_id
1 'polypeptide(L)'
;MSLSELEVIEFFNRTISDFPSFREEEFRIKYARKLSANASFVVMRNIKGDIVAMIAAYINKPPLCYISHVSVLDEYKRNSLFSRMLAFLEKIAKHDNCSIIKLEVKENNAPAIAAYKKNGFVVDGMASDNSVYMKKNL
;
A
#
# COMPACT_ATOMS: atom_id res chain seq x y z
N MET A 1 -0.01 -11.19 6.38
CA MET A 1 1.13 -12.10 6.19
C MET A 1 2.44 -11.33 6.14
N SER A 2 3.58 -12.03 6.14
CA SER A 2 4.88 -11.41 5.96
C SER A 2 5.48 -11.85 4.62
N LEU A 3 6.35 -11.01 4.07
CA LEU A 3 7.10 -11.32 2.85
C LEU A 3 8.59 -11.19 3.12
N SER A 4 9.39 -11.99 2.44
CA SER A 4 10.84 -11.86 2.52
C SER A 4 11.29 -10.55 1.84
N GLU A 5 12.45 -10.05 2.25
CA GLU A 5 13.07 -8.89 1.62
C GLU A 5 13.23 -9.09 0.11
N LEU A 6 13.64 -10.28 -0.29
CA LEU A 6 13.86 -10.61 -1.69
C LEU A 6 12.57 -10.54 -2.52
N GLU A 7 11.48 -11.07 -1.99
CA GLU A 7 10.17 -11.00 -2.65
C GLU A 7 9.72 -9.55 -2.85
N VAL A 8 9.93 -8.70 -1.85
CA VAL A 8 9.55 -7.28 -1.92
C VAL A 8 10.42 -6.55 -2.94
N ILE A 9 11.74 -6.77 -2.92
CA ILE A 9 12.67 -6.15 -3.88
C ILE A 9 12.28 -6.55 -5.31
N GLU A 10 12.02 -7.82 -5.54
CA GLU A 10 11.66 -8.31 -6.87
C GLU A 10 10.39 -7.64 -7.38
N PHE A 11 9.38 -7.47 -6.52
CA PHE A 11 8.17 -6.77 -6.90
C PHE A 11 8.44 -5.28 -7.17
N PHE A 12 9.23 -4.62 -6.33
CA PHE A 12 9.58 -3.21 -6.52
C PHE A 12 10.32 -2.98 -7.83
N ASN A 13 11.16 -3.91 -8.25
CA ASN A 13 11.87 -3.81 -9.53
C ASN A 13 10.92 -3.78 -10.72
N ARG A 14 9.72 -4.34 -10.58
CA ARG A 14 8.70 -4.32 -11.63
C ARG A 14 7.81 -3.07 -11.61
N THR A 15 7.92 -2.24 -10.57
CA THR A 15 7.07 -1.05 -10.40
C THR A 15 7.86 0.27 -10.42
N ILE A 16 9.10 0.24 -10.91
CA ILE A 16 10.00 1.42 -10.93
C ILE A 16 9.35 2.60 -11.64
N SER A 17 8.64 2.36 -12.75
CA SER A 17 8.03 3.43 -13.54
C SER A 17 6.93 4.19 -12.80
N ASP A 18 6.30 3.56 -11.80
CA ASP A 18 5.20 4.17 -11.05
C ASP A 18 5.68 5.05 -9.89
N PHE A 19 6.94 4.88 -9.46
CA PHE A 19 7.48 5.54 -8.28
C PHE A 19 8.85 6.14 -8.60
N PRO A 20 8.96 7.47 -8.76
CA PRO A 20 10.24 8.10 -9.10
C PRO A 20 11.38 7.76 -8.16
N SER A 21 11.11 7.63 -6.85
CA SER A 21 12.12 7.26 -5.86
C SER A 21 12.68 5.86 -6.06
N PHE A 22 11.95 4.98 -6.74
CA PHE A 22 12.40 3.61 -7.01
C PHE A 22 13.50 3.54 -8.08
N ARG A 23 13.79 4.63 -8.75
CA ARG A 23 14.91 4.68 -9.70
C ARG A 23 16.27 4.48 -9.01
N GLU A 24 16.34 4.80 -7.72
CA GLU A 24 17.54 4.57 -6.93
C GLU A 24 17.47 3.19 -6.28
N GLU A 25 18.40 2.32 -6.68
CA GLU A 25 18.48 0.95 -6.15
C GLU A 25 18.63 0.93 -4.64
N GLU A 26 19.47 1.80 -4.10
CA GLU A 26 19.70 1.87 -2.66
C GLU A 26 18.41 2.17 -1.91
N PHE A 27 17.58 3.08 -2.42
CA PHE A 27 16.29 3.39 -1.82
C PHE A 27 15.36 2.18 -1.86
N ARG A 28 15.28 1.49 -3.00
CA ARG A 28 14.42 0.30 -3.13
C ARG A 28 14.79 -0.77 -2.12
N ILE A 29 16.08 -1.03 -1.97
CA ILE A 29 16.59 -2.06 -1.06
C ILE A 29 16.29 -1.70 0.39
N LYS A 30 16.57 -0.47 0.80
CA LYS A 30 16.29 -0.01 2.17
C LYS A 30 14.81 -0.07 2.51
N TYR A 31 13.97 0.40 1.59
CA TYR A 31 12.53 0.40 1.80
C TYR A 31 11.97 -1.02 1.87
N ALA A 32 12.40 -1.89 0.97
CA ALA A 32 12.00 -3.30 0.98
C ALA A 32 12.39 -3.99 2.29
N ARG A 33 13.59 -3.71 2.78
CA ARG A 33 14.09 -4.27 4.05
C ARG A 33 13.24 -3.80 5.23
N LYS A 34 12.93 -2.51 5.28
CA LYS A 34 12.09 -1.94 6.33
C LYS A 34 10.70 -2.55 6.34
N LEU A 35 10.07 -2.65 5.16
CA LEU A 35 8.73 -3.24 5.05
C LEU A 35 8.75 -4.71 5.42
N SER A 36 9.70 -5.47 4.90
CA SER A 36 9.81 -6.90 5.18
C SER A 36 9.94 -7.18 6.67
N ALA A 37 10.67 -6.32 7.39
CA ALA A 37 10.89 -6.49 8.83
C ALA A 37 9.68 -6.10 9.68
N ASN A 38 8.88 -5.13 9.27
CA ASN A 38 7.92 -4.47 10.16
C ASN A 38 6.48 -4.41 9.68
N ALA A 39 6.24 -4.54 8.39
CA ALA A 39 4.90 -4.37 7.83
C ALA A 39 4.17 -5.70 7.70
N SER A 40 2.84 -5.60 7.64
CA SER A 40 1.98 -6.68 7.21
C SER A 40 1.61 -6.45 5.75
N PHE A 41 1.46 -7.54 5.00
CA PHE A 41 1.23 -7.46 3.56
C PHE A 41 -0.08 -8.13 3.19
N VAL A 42 -0.77 -7.51 2.24
CA VAL A 42 -1.83 -8.16 1.47
C VAL A 42 -1.36 -8.15 0.02
N VAL A 43 -1.31 -9.31 -0.61
CA VAL A 43 -0.85 -9.44 -1.99
C VAL A 43 -1.86 -10.21 -2.81
N MET A 44 -1.85 -9.93 -4.11
CA MET A 44 -2.55 -10.74 -5.11
C MET A 44 -1.50 -11.40 -5.98
N ARG A 45 -1.70 -12.67 -6.27
CA ARG A 45 -0.78 -13.44 -7.14
C ARG A 45 -1.53 -13.93 -8.37
N ASN A 46 -0.81 -14.04 -9.49
CA ASN A 46 -1.37 -14.66 -10.69
C ASN A 46 -1.29 -16.19 -10.57
N ILE A 47 -1.76 -16.89 -11.60
CA ILE A 47 -1.76 -18.37 -11.59
C ILE A 47 -0.36 -18.97 -11.56
N LYS A 48 0.67 -18.21 -11.93
CA LYS A 48 2.07 -18.64 -11.85
C LYS A 48 2.67 -18.42 -10.47
N GLY A 49 1.94 -17.77 -9.57
CA GLY A 49 2.41 -17.45 -8.23
C GLY A 49 3.15 -16.12 -8.10
N ASP A 50 3.25 -15.34 -9.16
CA ASP A 50 3.90 -14.04 -9.12
C ASP A 50 3.02 -13.00 -8.44
N ILE A 51 3.62 -12.14 -7.61
CA ILE A 51 2.91 -11.01 -7.00
C ILE A 51 2.59 -10.00 -8.10
N VAL A 52 1.32 -9.62 -8.21
CA VAL A 52 0.85 -8.64 -9.20
C VAL A 52 0.27 -7.39 -8.57
N ALA A 53 0.00 -7.42 -7.28
CA ALA A 53 -0.49 -6.26 -6.53
C ALA A 53 -0.14 -6.43 -5.05
N MET A 54 0.05 -5.30 -4.36
CA MET A 54 0.51 -5.31 -2.97
C MET A 54 -0.04 -4.12 -2.20
N ILE A 55 -0.45 -4.38 -0.95
CA ILE A 55 -0.56 -3.35 0.09
C ILE A 55 0.41 -3.75 1.20
N ALA A 56 1.24 -2.82 1.64
CA ALA A 56 2.06 -2.99 2.84
C ALA A 56 1.59 -1.99 3.89
N ALA A 57 1.29 -2.45 5.09
CA ALA A 57 0.72 -1.62 6.14
C ALA A 57 1.34 -1.95 7.50
N TYR A 58 1.42 -0.94 8.35
CA TYR A 58 1.84 -1.08 9.74
C TYR A 58 0.59 -1.18 10.62
N ILE A 59 0.40 -2.31 11.28
CA ILE A 59 -0.77 -2.57 12.14
C ILE A 59 -0.38 -2.84 13.59
N ASN A 60 0.88 -2.65 13.93
CA ASN A 60 1.43 -2.98 15.24
C ASN A 60 1.27 -1.87 16.29
N LYS A 61 0.58 -0.80 15.96
CA LYS A 61 0.29 0.32 16.88
C LYS A 61 -1.19 0.70 16.83
N PRO A 62 -2.08 -0.15 17.39
CA PRO A 62 -3.49 0.20 17.44
C PRO A 62 -3.72 1.54 18.14
N PRO A 63 -4.75 2.30 17.76
CA PRO A 63 -5.83 1.94 16.85
C PRO A 63 -5.56 2.21 15.36
N LEU A 64 -4.35 2.59 14.99
CA LEU A 64 -4.00 3.03 13.65
C LEU A 64 -3.42 1.90 12.81
N CYS A 65 -4.02 1.69 11.62
CA CYS A 65 -3.44 0.91 10.55
C CYS A 65 -2.92 1.90 9.50
N TYR A 66 -1.61 1.98 9.30
CA TYR A 66 -1.03 2.91 8.36
C TYR A 66 -0.55 2.19 7.09
N ILE A 67 -1.17 2.53 5.96
CA ILE A 67 -0.76 1.98 4.67
C ILE A 67 0.47 2.74 4.19
N SER A 68 1.60 2.05 4.08
CA SER A 68 2.87 2.62 3.61
C SER A 68 3.03 2.49 2.11
N HIS A 69 2.50 1.44 1.50
CA HIS A 69 2.72 1.17 0.08
C HIS A 69 1.51 0.48 -0.54
N VAL A 70 1.11 0.97 -1.71
CA VAL A 70 0.08 0.33 -2.55
C VAL A 70 0.62 0.34 -3.98
N SER A 71 0.66 -0.80 -4.62
CA SER A 71 0.93 -0.84 -6.05
C SER A 71 0.26 -2.03 -6.72
N VAL A 72 -0.06 -1.84 -7.99
CA VAL A 72 -0.65 -2.85 -8.86
C VAL A 72 0.14 -2.78 -10.16
N LEU A 73 0.58 -3.92 -10.69
CA LEU A 73 1.25 -3.95 -11.99
C LEU A 73 0.29 -3.44 -13.08
N ASP A 74 0.83 -2.73 -14.07
CA ASP A 74 0.04 -2.06 -15.11
C ASP A 74 -0.96 -3.00 -15.80
N GLU A 75 -0.55 -4.23 -16.07
CA GLU A 75 -1.39 -5.24 -16.71
C GLU A 75 -2.64 -5.60 -15.91
N TYR A 76 -2.60 -5.36 -14.61
CA TYR A 76 -3.67 -5.73 -13.67
C TYR A 76 -4.44 -4.53 -13.13
N LYS A 77 -4.10 -3.31 -13.54
CA LYS A 77 -4.83 -2.11 -13.13
C LYS A 77 -6.25 -2.17 -13.70
N ARG A 78 -7.19 -1.46 -13.04
CA ARG A 78 -8.60 -1.39 -13.41
C ARG A 78 -9.40 -2.69 -13.22
N ASN A 79 -8.83 -3.64 -12.47
CA ASN A 79 -9.51 -4.90 -12.14
C ASN A 79 -10.02 -4.94 -10.70
N SER A 80 -10.15 -3.78 -10.07
CA SER A 80 -10.63 -3.65 -8.68
C SER A 80 -9.77 -4.41 -7.66
N LEU A 81 -8.49 -4.64 -7.96
CA LEU A 81 -7.61 -5.38 -7.06
C LEU A 81 -7.36 -4.62 -5.75
N PHE A 82 -7.24 -3.30 -5.84
CA PHE A 82 -7.08 -2.50 -4.62
C PHE A 82 -8.26 -2.68 -3.67
N SER A 83 -9.50 -2.60 -4.19
CA SER A 83 -10.71 -2.77 -3.37
C SER A 83 -10.75 -4.14 -2.69
N ARG A 84 -10.34 -5.18 -3.41
CA ARG A 84 -10.29 -6.55 -2.89
C ARG A 84 -9.22 -6.71 -1.82
N MET A 85 -8.02 -6.18 -2.06
CA MET A 85 -6.95 -6.21 -1.08
C MET A 85 -7.30 -5.39 0.17
N LEU A 86 -7.95 -4.24 -0.03
CA LEU A 86 -8.38 -3.40 1.09
C LEU A 86 -9.37 -4.13 1.98
N ALA A 87 -10.30 -4.89 1.40
CA ALA A 87 -11.26 -5.67 2.18
C ALA A 87 -10.54 -6.69 3.09
N PHE A 88 -9.49 -7.34 2.61
CA PHE A 88 -8.67 -8.23 3.43
C PHE A 88 -7.93 -7.47 4.52
N LEU A 89 -7.33 -6.33 4.17
CA LEU A 89 -6.61 -5.52 5.14
C LEU A 89 -7.52 -5.05 6.26
N GLU A 90 -8.75 -4.65 5.94
CA GLU A 90 -9.72 -4.21 6.94
C GLU A 90 -10.03 -5.32 7.95
N LYS A 91 -10.15 -6.57 7.49
CA LYS A 91 -10.35 -7.71 8.38
C LYS A 91 -9.16 -7.91 9.32
N ILE A 92 -7.95 -7.86 8.77
CA ILE A 92 -6.73 -8.02 9.56
C ILE A 92 -6.60 -6.88 10.58
N ALA A 93 -6.84 -5.65 10.15
CA ALA A 93 -6.73 -4.47 11.00
C ALA A 93 -7.73 -4.54 12.17
N LYS A 94 -8.98 -4.91 11.90
CA LYS A 94 -10.00 -5.07 12.94
C LYS A 94 -9.62 -6.16 13.94
N HIS A 95 -9.10 -7.27 13.45
CA HIS A 95 -8.65 -8.36 14.31
C HIS A 95 -7.53 -7.90 15.26
N ASP A 96 -6.68 -7.00 14.80
CA ASP A 96 -5.57 -6.45 15.59
C ASP A 96 -5.92 -5.15 16.30
N ASN A 97 -7.22 -4.90 16.50
CA ASN A 97 -7.75 -3.76 17.27
C ASN A 97 -7.49 -2.39 16.64
N CYS A 98 -7.32 -2.33 15.33
CA CYS A 98 -7.26 -1.08 14.60
C CYS A 98 -8.67 -0.62 14.24
N SER A 99 -8.92 0.68 14.37
CA SER A 99 -10.22 1.28 14.05
C SER A 99 -10.13 2.35 12.96
N ILE A 100 -8.92 2.68 12.51
CA ILE A 100 -8.67 3.71 11.50
C ILE A 100 -7.61 3.19 10.55
N ILE A 101 -7.85 3.33 9.25
CA ILE A 101 -6.82 3.14 8.22
C ILE A 101 -6.45 4.52 7.69
N LYS A 102 -5.16 4.80 7.59
CA LYS A 102 -4.63 6.08 7.12
C LYS A 102 -3.53 5.85 6.09
N LEU A 103 -3.43 6.78 5.14
CA LEU A 103 -2.37 6.78 4.14
C LEU A 103 -2.02 8.21 3.75
N GLU A 104 -0.91 8.35 3.03
CA GLU A 104 -0.48 9.61 2.44
C GLU A 104 -0.50 9.48 0.92
N VAL A 105 -0.99 10.49 0.22
CA VAL A 105 -1.06 10.48 -1.24
C VAL A 105 -0.70 11.87 -1.78
N LYS A 106 -0.01 11.90 -2.92
CA LYS A 106 0.32 13.15 -3.60
C LYS A 106 -0.96 13.83 -4.10
N GLU A 107 -1.06 15.15 -3.92
CA GLU A 107 -2.22 15.93 -4.35
C GLU A 107 -2.51 15.80 -5.84
N ASN A 108 -1.46 15.64 -6.66
CA ASN A 108 -1.61 15.53 -8.10
C ASN A 108 -1.88 14.12 -8.59
N ASN A 109 -1.97 13.15 -7.69
CA ASN A 109 -2.28 11.77 -8.06
C ASN A 109 -3.81 11.56 -8.05
N ALA A 110 -4.48 12.17 -9.04
CA ALA A 110 -5.93 12.12 -9.13
C ALA A 110 -6.50 10.71 -9.24
N PRO A 111 -5.92 9.77 -10.02
CA PRO A 111 -6.43 8.40 -10.07
C PRO A 111 -6.41 7.71 -8.71
N ALA A 112 -5.34 7.86 -7.94
CA ALA A 112 -5.24 7.25 -6.61
C ALA A 112 -6.25 7.84 -5.64
N ILE A 113 -6.36 9.18 -5.62
CA ILE A 113 -7.32 9.87 -4.74
C ILE A 113 -8.74 9.42 -5.06
N ALA A 114 -9.10 9.31 -6.34
CA ALA A 114 -10.42 8.84 -6.76
C ALA A 114 -10.68 7.42 -6.27
N ALA A 115 -9.70 6.52 -6.39
CA ALA A 115 -9.82 5.14 -5.93
C ALA A 115 -9.99 5.08 -4.41
N TYR A 116 -9.25 5.90 -3.66
CA TYR A 116 -9.39 5.93 -2.21
C TYR A 116 -10.76 6.46 -1.79
N LYS A 117 -11.23 7.55 -2.40
CA LYS A 117 -12.57 8.09 -2.13
C LYS A 117 -13.66 7.06 -2.44
N LYS A 118 -13.54 6.37 -3.55
CA LYS A 118 -14.49 5.30 -3.93
C LYS A 118 -14.56 4.21 -2.86
N ASN A 119 -13.47 3.97 -2.18
CA ASN A 119 -13.37 2.94 -1.13
C ASN A 119 -13.63 3.48 0.28
N GLY A 120 -14.14 4.70 0.40
CA GLY A 120 -14.58 5.24 1.68
C GLY A 120 -13.57 6.11 2.43
N PHE A 121 -12.44 6.42 1.81
CA PHE A 121 -11.46 7.33 2.40
C PHE A 121 -11.88 8.78 2.22
N VAL A 122 -11.54 9.61 3.19
CA VAL A 122 -11.73 11.05 3.16
C VAL A 122 -10.42 11.75 3.46
N VAL A 123 -10.26 12.97 2.97
CA VAL A 123 -9.06 13.77 3.24
C VAL A 123 -9.00 14.11 4.74
N ASP A 124 -7.80 13.96 5.30
CA ASP A 124 -7.52 14.16 6.73
C ASP A 124 -6.30 15.07 6.92
N GLY A 125 -6.28 16.18 6.24
CA GLY A 125 -5.25 17.21 6.39
C GLY A 125 -4.06 17.05 5.46
N MET A 126 -3.16 18.02 5.53
CA MET A 126 -1.94 18.04 4.73
C MET A 126 -0.86 17.19 5.40
N ALA A 127 -0.15 16.40 4.59
CA ALA A 127 1.01 15.65 5.06
C ALA A 127 2.31 16.40 4.78
N SER A 128 2.34 17.13 3.65
CA SER A 128 3.47 17.96 3.25
C SER A 128 2.94 19.00 2.25
N ASP A 129 3.84 19.79 1.65
CA ASP A 129 3.46 20.84 0.68
C ASP A 129 2.69 20.30 -0.53
N ASN A 130 2.90 19.03 -0.88
CA ASN A 130 2.33 18.44 -2.10
C ASN A 130 1.62 17.11 -1.86
N SER A 131 1.35 16.75 -0.61
CA SER A 131 0.62 15.52 -0.31
C SER A 131 -0.36 15.71 0.83
N VAL A 132 -1.39 14.87 0.84
CA VAL A 132 -2.44 14.88 1.85
C VAL A 132 -2.53 13.52 2.53
N TYR A 133 -3.00 13.52 3.76
CA TYR A 133 -3.45 12.29 4.41
C TYR A 133 -4.89 12.00 4.01
N MET A 134 -5.20 10.73 3.89
CA MET A 134 -6.57 10.25 3.77
C MET A 134 -6.81 9.16 4.79
N LYS A 135 -8.02 9.07 5.31
CA LYS A 135 -8.37 8.07 6.32
C LYS A 135 -9.71 7.44 6.05
N LYS A 136 -9.86 6.24 6.59
CA LYS A 136 -11.12 5.49 6.61
C LYS A 136 -11.34 4.94 8.00
N ASN A 137 -12.52 5.20 8.58
CA ASN A 137 -12.91 4.57 9.84
C ASN A 137 -13.44 3.18 9.58
N LEU A 138 -13.07 2.26 10.42
CA LEU A 138 -13.48 0.85 10.33
C LEU A 138 -14.67 0.54 11.21
#